data_6dfc980889385015fa263c70fdf1715c
#
_entry.id   6dfc980889385015fa263c70fdf1715c
#
_cell.length_a   1.000
_cell.length_b   1.000
_cell.length_c   1.000
_cell.angle_alpha   90.00
_cell.angle_beta   90.00
_cell.angle_gamma   90.00
#
_symmetry.space_group_name_H-M   'P 1'
#
loop_
_entity.id
_entity.type
_entity.pdbx_description
1 polymer ?
#
loop_
_entity_poly.entity_id
_entity_poly.type
_entity_poly.pdbx_seq_one_letter_code
_entity_poly.pdbx_strand_id
1 'polypeptide(L)'
;MIIISDSSSLILLEKSELLNKLTEKTKIIIPNKVYEEVVKEGLRKNYTDAIKINNLVKNKRVIVKKIKKLRDFPITLGEGEKEALELYYQEKARAIIVDDKKALNVCKAMNIPYITVHIVLMDMLKEKMINKQQALDSLKILDREGRYSSDIILHYYNQISEVK
;
A
#
# COMPACT_ATOMS: atom_id res chain seq x y z
N MET A 1 1.68 2.31 15.15
CA MET A 1 2.15 3.17 14.05
C MET A 1 1.00 3.37 13.07
N ILE A 2 0.79 4.59 12.54
CA ILE A 2 -0.25 4.91 11.54
C ILE A 2 0.43 5.07 10.19
N ILE A 3 -0.08 4.36 9.18
CA ILE A 3 0.35 4.45 7.78
C ILE A 3 -0.88 4.66 6.90
N ILE A 4 -0.77 5.52 5.92
CA ILE A 4 -1.78 5.72 4.89
C ILE A 4 -1.44 4.84 3.67
N SER A 5 -2.43 4.39 2.94
CA SER A 5 -2.22 3.69 1.65
C SER A 5 -3.08 4.32 0.56
N ASP A 6 -2.53 4.41 -0.64
CA ASP A 6 -3.29 4.69 -1.86
C ASP A 6 -3.97 3.43 -2.41
N SER A 7 -4.75 3.58 -3.48
CA SER A 7 -5.52 2.48 -4.08
C SER A 7 -4.63 1.39 -4.65
N SER A 8 -3.60 1.76 -5.40
CA SER A 8 -2.73 0.80 -6.10
C SER A 8 -1.91 -0.04 -5.13
N SER A 9 -1.32 0.61 -4.13
CA SER A 9 -0.51 -0.08 -3.12
C SER A 9 -1.36 -0.98 -2.22
N LEU A 10 -2.59 -0.56 -1.89
CA LEU A 10 -3.51 -1.38 -1.10
C LEU A 10 -3.87 -2.68 -1.83
N ILE A 11 -4.16 -2.59 -3.14
CA ILE A 11 -4.45 -3.76 -4.00
C ILE A 11 -3.21 -4.67 -4.09
N LEU A 12 -2.02 -4.11 -4.30
CA LEU A 12 -0.79 -4.88 -4.40
C LEU A 12 -0.45 -5.60 -3.08
N LEU A 13 -0.63 -4.93 -1.94
CA LEU A 13 -0.47 -5.54 -0.62
C LEU A 13 -1.42 -6.72 -0.41
N GLU A 14 -2.68 -6.59 -0.84
CA GLU A 14 -3.63 -7.69 -0.70
C GLU A 14 -3.32 -8.85 -1.66
N LYS A 15 -3.06 -8.57 -2.92
CA LYS A 15 -2.72 -9.60 -3.92
C LYS A 15 -1.46 -10.37 -3.56
N SER A 16 -0.45 -9.69 -3.00
CA SER A 16 0.79 -10.30 -2.54
C SER A 16 0.69 -10.95 -1.14
N GLU A 17 -0.51 -11.03 -0.56
CA GLU A 17 -0.81 -11.65 0.73
C GLU A 17 -0.11 -10.99 1.94
N LEU A 18 0.33 -9.73 1.79
CA LEU A 18 1.02 -8.99 2.84
C LEU A 18 0.05 -8.21 3.73
N LEU A 19 -1.09 -7.74 3.20
CA LEU A 19 -1.97 -6.78 3.88
C LEU A 19 -2.50 -7.32 5.21
N ASN A 20 -2.99 -8.54 5.23
CA ASN A 20 -3.56 -9.15 6.43
C ASN A 20 -2.55 -9.19 7.59
N LYS A 21 -1.33 -9.65 7.32
CA LYS A 21 -0.25 -9.70 8.33
C LYS A 21 0.23 -8.31 8.72
N LEU A 22 0.36 -7.39 7.76
CA LEU A 22 0.76 -6.00 8.03
C LEU A 22 -0.19 -5.33 9.03
N THR A 23 -1.49 -5.55 8.88
CA THR A 23 -2.51 -4.97 9.77
C THR A 23 -2.51 -5.54 11.20
N GLU A 24 -1.75 -6.60 11.49
CA GLU A 24 -1.57 -7.11 12.86
C GLU A 24 -0.72 -6.18 13.73
N LYS A 25 0.26 -5.51 13.13
CA LYS A 25 1.19 -4.62 13.85
C LYS A 25 1.05 -3.15 13.48
N THR A 26 0.41 -2.85 12.34
CA THR A 26 0.36 -1.52 11.77
C THR A 26 -1.08 -1.10 11.50
N LYS A 27 -1.44 0.08 11.96
CA LYS A 27 -2.75 0.67 11.70
C LYS A 27 -2.75 1.29 10.30
N ILE A 28 -3.43 0.64 9.36
CA ILE A 28 -3.60 1.14 8.00
C ILE A 28 -4.87 1.98 7.94
N ILE A 29 -4.74 3.20 7.46
CA ILE A 29 -5.87 4.12 7.24
C ILE A 29 -5.92 4.47 5.77
N ILE A 30 -7.10 4.45 5.20
CA ILE A 30 -7.37 4.83 3.81
C ILE A 30 -8.44 5.90 3.75
N PRO A 31 -8.39 6.81 2.77
CA PRO A 31 -9.46 7.77 2.58
C PRO A 31 -10.70 7.12 1.96
N ASN A 32 -11.83 7.84 2.05
CA ASN A 32 -13.08 7.33 1.51
C ASN A 32 -13.01 7.05 0.00
N LYS A 33 -12.30 7.88 -0.75
CA LYS A 33 -12.12 7.69 -2.20
C LYS A 33 -11.40 6.39 -2.53
N VAL A 34 -10.32 6.05 -1.80
CA VAL A 34 -9.62 4.76 -1.97
C VAL A 34 -10.56 3.60 -1.65
N TYR A 35 -11.37 3.70 -0.59
CA TYR A 35 -12.38 2.67 -0.30
C TYR A 35 -13.40 2.51 -1.44
N GLU A 36 -13.86 3.60 -2.03
CA GLU A 36 -14.78 3.55 -3.18
C GLU A 36 -14.14 2.87 -4.38
N GLU A 37 -12.93 3.26 -4.75
CA GLU A 37 -12.21 2.71 -5.89
C GLU A 37 -11.87 1.22 -5.71
N VAL A 38 -11.30 0.86 -4.57
CA VAL A 38 -10.79 -0.49 -4.34
C VAL A 38 -11.90 -1.46 -3.92
N VAL A 39 -12.77 -1.05 -3.01
CA VAL A 39 -13.78 -1.96 -2.45
C VAL A 39 -15.10 -1.87 -3.21
N LYS A 40 -15.73 -0.69 -3.30
CA LYS A 40 -17.06 -0.60 -3.90
C LYS A 40 -17.04 -0.97 -5.39
N GLU A 41 -16.10 -0.41 -6.15
CA GLU A 41 -15.97 -0.74 -7.57
C GLU A 41 -15.47 -2.17 -7.78
N GLY A 42 -14.52 -2.62 -6.96
CA GLY A 42 -14.00 -3.98 -7.02
C GLY A 42 -15.06 -5.03 -6.73
N LEU A 43 -15.96 -4.81 -5.77
CA LEU A 43 -17.08 -5.69 -5.47
C LEU A 43 -18.09 -5.76 -6.64
N ARG A 44 -18.35 -4.63 -7.32
CA ARG A 44 -19.21 -4.61 -8.52
C ARG A 44 -18.63 -5.46 -9.67
N LYS A 45 -17.29 -5.58 -9.72
CA LYS A 45 -16.57 -6.38 -10.72
C LYS A 45 -16.23 -7.80 -10.22
N ASN A 46 -16.68 -8.17 -9.02
CA ASN A 46 -16.42 -9.47 -8.37
C ASN A 46 -14.92 -9.76 -8.17
N TYR A 47 -14.10 -8.73 -7.87
CA TYR A 47 -12.69 -8.92 -7.58
C TYR A 47 -12.48 -9.51 -6.19
N THR A 48 -11.68 -10.57 -6.10
CA THR A 48 -11.40 -11.29 -4.84
C THR A 48 -10.63 -10.45 -3.84
N ASP A 49 -9.71 -9.61 -4.28
CA ASP A 49 -8.99 -8.65 -3.45
C ASP A 49 -9.93 -7.63 -2.79
N ALA A 50 -10.94 -7.13 -3.53
CA ALA A 50 -11.94 -6.23 -2.98
C ALA A 50 -12.75 -6.87 -1.84
N ILE A 51 -13.12 -8.16 -1.97
CA ILE A 51 -13.82 -8.91 -0.92
C ILE A 51 -12.95 -9.03 0.33
N LYS A 52 -11.68 -9.38 0.19
CA LYS A 52 -10.74 -9.53 1.30
C LYS A 52 -10.47 -8.19 1.99
N ILE A 53 -10.23 -7.12 1.24
CA ILE A 53 -10.04 -5.77 1.79
C ILE A 53 -11.30 -5.30 2.53
N ASN A 54 -12.49 -5.53 1.98
CA ASN A 54 -13.76 -5.20 2.64
C ASN A 54 -13.91 -5.92 3.99
N ASN A 55 -13.48 -7.18 4.08
CA ASN A 55 -13.49 -7.91 5.34
C ASN A 55 -12.52 -7.29 6.36
N LEU A 56 -11.34 -6.83 5.94
CA LEU A 56 -10.41 -6.11 6.83
C LEU A 56 -11.00 -4.78 7.30
N VAL A 57 -11.76 -4.08 6.45
CA VAL A 57 -12.46 -2.84 6.83
C VAL A 57 -13.57 -3.15 7.84
N LYS A 58 -14.42 -4.14 7.60
CA LYS A 58 -15.49 -4.57 8.52
C LYS A 58 -14.93 -4.95 9.90
N ASN A 59 -13.78 -5.60 9.93
CA ASN A 59 -13.09 -6.01 11.15
C ASN A 59 -12.22 -4.90 11.77
N LYS A 60 -12.30 -3.67 11.26
CA LYS A 60 -11.53 -2.50 11.74
C LYS A 60 -10.00 -2.66 11.70
N ARG A 61 -9.50 -3.57 10.87
CA ARG A 61 -8.07 -3.76 10.62
C ARG A 61 -7.53 -2.76 9.59
N VAL A 62 -8.36 -2.40 8.61
CA VAL A 62 -8.16 -1.24 7.74
C VAL A 62 -9.24 -0.22 8.09
N ILE A 63 -8.85 1.02 8.32
CA ILE A 63 -9.77 2.07 8.78
C ILE A 63 -10.03 3.05 7.64
N VAL A 64 -11.29 3.29 7.36
CA VAL A 64 -11.70 4.28 6.37
C VAL A 64 -11.97 5.62 7.09
N LYS A 65 -11.37 6.69 6.59
CA LYS A 65 -11.60 8.04 7.11
C LYS A 65 -11.94 9.03 5.99
N LYS A 66 -12.79 9.99 6.32
CA LYS A 66 -13.07 11.13 5.44
C LYS A 66 -12.02 12.21 5.63
N ILE A 67 -11.62 12.83 4.54
CA ILE A 67 -10.81 14.05 4.59
C ILE A 67 -11.72 15.22 4.98
N LYS A 68 -11.16 16.17 5.74
CA LYS A 68 -11.89 17.40 6.17
C LYS A 68 -11.80 18.51 5.13
N LYS A 69 -10.64 18.65 4.52
CA LYS A 69 -10.35 19.66 3.51
C LYS A 69 -9.29 19.11 2.56
N LEU A 70 -9.48 19.27 1.26
CA LEU A 70 -8.48 18.92 0.25
C LEU A 70 -7.67 20.19 -0.09
N ARG A 71 -6.34 20.07 0.01
CA ARG A 71 -5.42 21.13 -0.46
C ARG A 71 -5.13 20.98 -1.95
N ASP A 72 -4.65 22.04 -2.56
CA ASP A 72 -4.15 21.97 -3.93
C ASP A 72 -2.77 21.31 -3.95
N PHE A 73 -2.62 20.34 -4.85
CA PHE A 73 -1.35 19.69 -5.11
C PHE A 73 -0.76 20.18 -6.43
N PRO A 74 0.56 20.41 -6.51
CA PRO A 74 1.20 21.04 -7.67
C PRO A 74 1.26 20.15 -8.91
N ILE A 75 0.80 18.90 -8.81
CA ILE A 75 0.86 17.89 -9.89
C ILE A 75 -0.54 17.26 -10.05
N THR A 76 -0.89 16.93 -11.28
CA THR A 76 -2.13 16.21 -11.58
C THR A 76 -2.04 14.78 -11.04
N LEU A 77 -2.76 14.53 -9.94
CA LEU A 77 -2.92 13.23 -9.29
C LEU A 77 -4.36 12.76 -9.45
N GLY A 78 -4.56 11.45 -9.34
CA GLY A 78 -5.89 10.86 -9.16
C GLY A 78 -6.53 11.32 -7.84
N GLU A 79 -7.85 11.26 -7.76
CA GLU A 79 -8.58 11.71 -6.56
C GLU A 79 -8.21 10.89 -5.31
N GLY A 80 -8.08 9.56 -5.47
CA GLY A 80 -7.64 8.68 -4.38
C GLY A 80 -6.24 9.00 -3.88
N GLU A 81 -5.31 9.34 -4.79
CA GLU A 81 -3.95 9.75 -4.43
C GLU A 81 -3.93 11.09 -3.68
N LYS A 82 -4.71 12.09 -4.15
CA LYS A 82 -4.84 13.39 -3.47
C LYS A 82 -5.41 13.23 -2.06
N GLU A 83 -6.48 12.46 -1.93
CA GLU A 83 -7.08 12.20 -0.62
C GLU A 83 -6.13 11.42 0.30
N ALA A 84 -5.33 10.48 -0.22
CA ALA A 84 -4.35 9.76 0.58
C ALA A 84 -3.24 10.69 1.10
N LEU A 85 -2.73 11.60 0.27
CA LEU A 85 -1.77 12.61 0.70
C LEU A 85 -2.37 13.57 1.73
N GLU A 86 -3.61 14.02 1.55
CA GLU A 86 -4.29 14.89 2.52
C GLU A 86 -4.48 14.17 3.86
N LEU A 87 -4.89 12.90 3.80
CA LEU A 87 -5.11 12.09 4.99
C LEU A 87 -3.80 11.87 5.78
N TYR A 88 -2.65 11.78 5.08
CA TYR A 88 -1.35 11.73 5.73
C TYR A 88 -1.14 12.93 6.68
N TYR A 89 -1.43 14.14 6.22
CA TYR A 89 -1.31 15.33 7.06
C TYR A 89 -2.37 15.38 8.16
N GLN A 90 -3.63 15.06 7.82
CA GLN A 90 -4.74 15.08 8.77
C GLN A 90 -4.51 14.14 9.95
N GLU A 91 -4.03 12.93 9.69
CA GLU A 91 -3.82 11.89 10.69
C GLU A 91 -2.44 11.95 11.34
N LYS A 92 -1.57 12.87 10.90
CA LYS A 92 -0.16 12.93 11.31
C LYS A 92 0.49 11.54 11.18
N ALA A 93 0.22 10.89 10.04
CA ALA A 93 0.72 9.55 9.79
C ALA A 93 2.25 9.54 9.70
N ARG A 94 2.87 8.39 10.00
CA ARG A 94 4.31 8.23 9.93
C ARG A 94 4.82 8.21 8.49
N ALA A 95 4.06 7.59 7.61
CA ALA A 95 4.40 7.46 6.19
C ALA A 95 3.15 7.16 5.37
N ILE A 96 3.30 7.21 4.06
CA ILE A 96 2.31 6.75 3.10
C ILE A 96 2.90 5.59 2.28
N ILE A 97 2.11 4.55 2.00
CA ILE A 97 2.48 3.49 1.08
C ILE A 97 2.03 3.91 -0.31
N VAL A 98 2.99 4.06 -1.21
CA VAL A 98 2.77 4.44 -2.62
C VAL A 98 3.76 3.69 -3.51
N ASP A 99 3.30 3.23 -4.66
CA ASP A 99 4.11 2.56 -5.68
C ASP A 99 4.01 3.25 -7.05
N ASP A 100 3.04 4.12 -7.25
CA ASP A 100 2.92 4.90 -8.47
C ASP A 100 4.03 5.97 -8.57
N LYS A 101 4.66 6.07 -9.74
CA LYS A 101 5.78 6.99 -9.97
C LYS A 101 5.40 8.46 -9.76
N LYS A 102 4.17 8.87 -10.11
CA LYS A 102 3.72 10.25 -9.94
C LYS A 102 3.55 10.56 -8.46
N ALA A 103 2.86 9.68 -7.72
CA ALA A 103 2.68 9.82 -6.28
C ALA A 103 4.03 9.82 -5.54
N LEU A 104 4.98 8.97 -5.92
CA LEU A 104 6.35 8.97 -5.38
C LEU A 104 7.07 10.31 -5.60
N ASN A 105 6.95 10.89 -6.80
CA ASN A 105 7.55 12.19 -7.09
C ASN A 105 6.93 13.32 -6.26
N VAL A 106 5.63 13.27 -6.02
CA VAL A 106 4.96 14.24 -5.13
C VAL A 106 5.43 14.09 -3.69
N CYS A 107 5.51 12.86 -3.19
CA CYS A 107 6.04 12.60 -1.85
C CYS A 107 7.45 13.15 -1.69
N LYS A 108 8.33 12.95 -2.68
CA LYS A 108 9.69 13.51 -2.69
C LYS A 108 9.69 15.04 -2.68
N ALA A 109 8.91 15.65 -3.58
CA ALA A 109 8.82 17.12 -3.69
C ALA A 109 8.26 17.80 -2.43
N MET A 110 7.36 17.12 -1.72
CA MET A 110 6.71 17.62 -0.50
C MET A 110 7.39 17.14 0.80
N ASN A 111 8.51 16.42 0.72
CA ASN A 111 9.20 15.80 1.85
C ASN A 111 8.27 14.93 2.71
N ILE A 112 7.34 14.19 2.08
CA ILE A 112 6.46 13.24 2.74
C ILE A 112 7.19 11.90 2.84
N PRO A 113 7.38 11.33 4.04
CA PRO A 113 7.89 9.97 4.19
C PRO A 113 7.01 8.96 3.47
N TYR A 114 7.60 8.15 2.62
CA TYR A 114 6.89 7.11 1.88
C TYR A 114 7.64 5.78 1.95
N ILE A 115 6.90 4.72 1.76
CA ILE A 115 7.40 3.35 1.62
C ILE A 115 6.72 2.68 0.42
N THR A 116 7.43 1.80 -0.26
CA THR A 116 6.87 0.97 -1.34
C THR A 116 6.44 -0.39 -0.81
N VAL A 117 5.64 -1.12 -1.57
CA VAL A 117 5.22 -2.48 -1.18
C VAL A 117 6.43 -3.41 -1.03
N HIS A 118 7.49 -3.23 -1.81
CA HIS A 118 8.73 -4.01 -1.67
C HIS A 118 9.44 -3.72 -0.34
N ILE A 119 9.45 -2.47 0.12
CA ILE A 119 10.01 -2.11 1.43
C ILE A 119 9.19 -2.80 2.54
N VAL A 120 7.86 -2.77 2.43
CA VAL A 120 6.99 -3.51 3.36
C VAL A 120 7.33 -5.00 3.39
N LEU A 121 7.47 -5.62 2.22
CA LEU A 121 7.87 -7.03 2.08
C LEU A 121 9.18 -7.32 2.82
N MET A 122 10.20 -6.50 2.59
CA MET A 122 11.52 -6.68 3.22
C MET A 122 11.49 -6.48 4.74
N ASP A 123 10.75 -5.48 5.22
CA ASP A 123 10.60 -5.23 6.64
C ASP A 123 9.87 -6.38 7.34
N MET A 124 8.82 -6.92 6.71
CA MET A 124 8.11 -8.09 7.24
C MET A 124 8.98 -9.34 7.29
N LEU A 125 9.87 -9.54 6.30
CA LEU A 125 10.84 -10.63 6.30
C LEU A 125 11.88 -10.46 7.41
N LYS A 126 12.46 -9.26 7.55
CA LYS A 126 13.45 -8.95 8.60
C LYS A 126 12.86 -9.09 10.01
N GLU A 127 11.61 -8.69 10.19
CA GLU A 127 10.88 -8.84 11.45
C GLU A 127 10.32 -10.25 11.70
N LYS A 128 10.62 -11.21 10.79
CA LYS A 128 10.16 -12.59 10.86
C LYS A 128 8.61 -12.74 10.92
N MET A 129 7.90 -11.77 10.38
CA MET A 129 6.45 -11.86 10.19
C MET A 129 6.08 -12.82 9.05
N ILE A 130 6.97 -12.94 8.07
CA ILE A 130 6.92 -13.91 6.97
C ILE A 130 8.26 -14.63 6.88
N ASN A 131 8.22 -15.86 6.35
CA ASN A 131 9.44 -16.59 6.07
C ASN A 131 9.96 -16.28 4.64
N LYS A 132 11.15 -16.77 4.33
CA LYS A 132 11.82 -16.56 3.04
C LYS A 132 10.98 -17.04 1.85
N GLN A 133 10.35 -18.22 1.97
CA GLN A 133 9.50 -18.76 0.90
C GLN A 133 8.28 -17.86 0.65
N GLN A 134 7.61 -17.42 1.70
CA GLN A 134 6.50 -16.47 1.59
C GLN A 134 6.94 -15.15 0.95
N ALA A 135 8.13 -14.65 1.30
CA ALA A 135 8.66 -13.43 0.69
C ALA A 135 8.93 -13.60 -0.82
N LEU A 136 9.48 -14.73 -1.23
CA LEU A 136 9.70 -15.03 -2.66
C LEU A 136 8.38 -15.19 -3.42
N ASP A 137 7.37 -15.83 -2.83
CA ASP A 137 6.06 -15.99 -3.46
C ASP A 137 5.34 -14.64 -3.57
N SER A 138 5.40 -13.78 -2.55
CA SER A 138 4.91 -12.41 -2.61
C SER A 138 5.63 -11.60 -3.69
N LEU A 139 6.96 -11.71 -3.82
CA LEU A 139 7.74 -11.01 -4.84
C LEU A 139 7.33 -11.44 -6.27
N LYS A 140 7.06 -12.73 -6.51
CA LYS A 140 6.54 -13.22 -7.81
C LYS A 140 5.18 -12.60 -8.15
N ILE A 141 4.32 -12.43 -7.15
CA ILE A 141 3.03 -11.77 -7.35
C ILE A 141 3.24 -10.29 -7.68
N LEU A 142 4.13 -9.60 -6.98
CA LEU A 142 4.47 -8.20 -7.26
C LEU A 142 5.05 -8.02 -8.67
N ASP A 143 5.90 -8.93 -9.14
CA ASP A 143 6.41 -8.94 -10.51
C ASP A 143 5.29 -9.04 -11.55
N ARG A 144 4.33 -9.93 -11.32
CA ARG A 144 3.20 -10.17 -12.23
C ARG A 144 2.15 -9.05 -12.22
N GLU A 145 1.78 -8.57 -11.03
CA GLU A 145 0.68 -7.63 -10.82
C GLU A 145 1.12 -6.16 -10.82
N GLY A 146 2.35 -5.90 -10.43
CA GLY A 146 2.95 -4.57 -10.42
C GLY A 146 3.54 -4.19 -11.78
N ARG A 147 3.87 -2.91 -11.93
CA ARG A 147 4.53 -2.38 -13.13
C ARG A 147 5.98 -2.05 -12.81
N TYR A 148 6.71 -3.04 -12.32
CA TYR A 148 8.10 -2.89 -11.92
C TYR A 148 9.06 -3.32 -13.03
N SER A 149 10.24 -2.69 -13.08
CA SER A 149 11.30 -3.15 -13.98
C SER A 149 11.93 -4.44 -13.45
N SER A 150 12.47 -5.26 -14.34
CA SER A 150 13.17 -6.48 -13.97
C SER A 150 14.34 -6.24 -13.00
N ASP A 151 15.00 -5.08 -13.09
CA ASP A 151 16.09 -4.70 -12.18
C ASP A 151 15.62 -4.54 -10.74
N ILE A 152 14.42 -3.96 -10.53
CA ILE A 152 13.82 -3.82 -9.20
C ILE A 152 13.51 -5.22 -8.63
N ILE A 153 12.89 -6.08 -9.42
CA ILE A 153 12.54 -7.43 -8.99
C ILE A 153 13.81 -8.25 -8.66
N LEU A 154 14.82 -8.19 -9.52
CA LEU A 154 16.10 -8.89 -9.29
C LEU A 154 16.81 -8.37 -8.02
N HIS A 155 16.79 -7.05 -7.80
CA HIS A 155 17.35 -6.45 -6.60
C HIS A 155 16.73 -7.03 -5.32
N TYR A 156 15.39 -7.06 -5.24
CA TYR A 156 14.71 -7.61 -4.07
C TYR A 156 14.84 -9.13 -3.96
N TYR A 157 14.86 -9.86 -5.07
CA TYR A 157 15.14 -11.29 -5.07
C TYR A 157 16.49 -11.60 -4.42
N ASN A 158 17.55 -10.87 -4.80
CA ASN A 158 18.88 -11.03 -4.22
C ASN A 158 18.87 -10.71 -2.72
N GLN A 159 18.26 -9.61 -2.32
CA GLN A 159 18.13 -9.24 -0.91
C GLN A 159 17.40 -10.31 -0.09
N ILE A 160 16.28 -10.84 -0.58
CA ILE A 160 15.55 -11.93 0.10
C ILE A 160 16.44 -13.17 0.21
N SER A 161 17.21 -13.48 -0.84
CA SER A 161 18.10 -14.66 -0.88
C SER A 161 19.23 -14.60 0.17
N GLU A 162 19.68 -13.39 0.52
CA GLU A 162 20.74 -13.15 1.50
C GLU A 162 20.25 -13.16 2.96
N VAL A 163 18.94 -13.04 3.20
CA VAL A 163 18.39 -13.12 4.57
C VAL A 163 18.60 -14.54 5.12
N LYS A 164 19.25 -14.62 6.27
CA LYS A 164 19.52 -15.89 6.98
C LYS A 164 18.34 -16.33 7.85
#